data_6ca33d1eadb24b637691efc69700eccb
#
_entry.id   6ca33d1eadb24b637691efc69700eccb
#
_cell.length_a   1.000
_cell.length_b   1.000
_cell.length_c   1.000
_cell.angle_alpha   90.00
_cell.angle_beta   90.00
_cell.angle_gamma   90.00
#
_symmetry.space_group_name_H-M   'P 1'
#
loop_
_entity.id
_entity.type
_entity.pdbx_description
1 polymer ?
#
loop_
_entity_poly.entity_id
_entity_poly.type
_entity_poly.pdbx_seq_one_letter_code
_entity_poly.pdbx_strand_id
1 'polypeptide(L)'
;MKKYLLIRMMQTVAIILFAANVSAQNQNVVISVRNIPVRTALTQIRQAANVHFVYEEKNINSQQTVTLNYPQGTSLSTLLNNLCKQIGLTYEINESVILLYPAQKQTTTHD
;
A
#
# COMPACT_ATOMS: atom_id res chain seq x y z
N MET A 1 21.35 -19.06 -37.23
CA MET A 1 20.07 -19.58 -36.80
C MET A 1 19.91 -19.53 -35.32
N LYS A 2 20.81 -20.16 -34.62
CA LYS A 2 20.70 -20.20 -33.17
C LYS A 2 20.77 -18.83 -32.54
N LYS A 3 21.47 -17.92 -33.18
CA LYS A 3 21.58 -16.56 -32.66
C LYS A 3 20.23 -15.88 -32.57
N TYR A 4 19.40 -16.11 -33.53
CA TYR A 4 18.09 -15.48 -33.59
C TYR A 4 17.20 -15.96 -32.45
N LEU A 5 17.29 -17.25 -32.15
CA LEU A 5 16.50 -17.81 -31.07
C LEU A 5 16.88 -17.17 -29.72
N LEU A 6 18.16 -17.00 -29.49
CA LEU A 6 18.63 -16.42 -28.27
C LEU A 6 18.14 -14.99 -28.11
N ILE A 7 18.22 -14.23 -29.18
CA ILE A 7 17.79 -12.84 -29.16
C ILE A 7 16.32 -12.75 -28.85
N ARG A 8 15.53 -13.63 -29.44
CA ARG A 8 14.11 -13.64 -29.19
C ARG A 8 13.79 -13.95 -27.74
N MET A 9 14.48 -14.90 -27.19
CA MET A 9 14.27 -15.26 -25.79
C MET A 9 14.59 -14.11 -24.87
N MET A 10 15.65 -13.39 -25.16
CA MET A 10 16.03 -12.25 -24.35
C MET A 10 14.99 -11.15 -24.41
N GLN A 11 14.41 -10.93 -25.57
CA GLN A 11 13.36 -9.93 -25.72
C GLN A 11 12.14 -10.31 -24.92
N THR A 12 11.80 -11.58 -24.92
CA THR A 12 10.66 -12.06 -24.15
C THR A 12 10.87 -11.81 -22.66
N VAL A 13 12.06 -12.11 -22.19
CA VAL A 13 12.38 -11.89 -20.78
C VAL A 13 12.30 -10.41 -20.44
N ALA A 14 12.79 -9.56 -21.33
CA ALA A 14 12.74 -8.12 -21.08
C ALA A 14 11.31 -7.63 -20.96
N ILE A 15 10.42 -8.15 -21.76
CA ILE A 15 9.03 -7.77 -21.71
C ILE A 15 8.41 -8.17 -20.38
N ILE A 16 8.73 -9.36 -19.91
CA ILE A 16 8.22 -9.83 -18.62
C ILE A 16 8.71 -8.93 -17.50
N LEU A 17 9.97 -8.57 -17.51
CA LEU A 17 10.52 -7.70 -16.50
C LEU A 17 9.85 -6.33 -16.51
N PHE A 18 9.58 -5.83 -17.68
CA PHE A 18 8.92 -4.55 -17.81
C PHE A 18 7.51 -4.61 -17.24
N ALA A 19 6.81 -5.70 -17.47
CA ALA A 19 5.46 -5.87 -16.96
C ALA A 19 5.44 -5.95 -15.45
N ALA A 20 6.54 -6.37 -14.83
CA ALA A 20 6.62 -6.50 -13.40
C ALA A 20 6.65 -5.15 -12.68
N ASN A 21 6.80 -4.06 -13.40
CA ASN A 21 6.86 -2.73 -12.83
C ASN A 21 5.48 -2.08 -12.75
N VAL A 22 4.50 -2.88 -12.44
CA VAL A 22 3.14 -2.37 -12.30
C VAL A 22 3.04 -1.52 -11.05
N SER A 23 2.19 -0.51 -11.11
CA SER A 23 1.99 0.41 -10.02
C SER A 23 1.58 -0.33 -8.74
N ALA A 24 2.09 0.14 -7.60
CA ALA A 24 1.73 -0.43 -6.31
C ALA A 24 0.24 -0.29 -6.03
N GLN A 25 -0.42 0.70 -6.62
CA GLN A 25 -1.85 0.93 -6.42
C GLN A 25 -2.70 -0.22 -6.95
N ASN A 26 -2.19 -0.93 -7.94
CA ASN A 26 -2.91 -2.05 -8.53
C ASN A 26 -2.48 -3.39 -7.95
N GLN A 27 -1.64 -3.34 -6.93
CA GLN A 27 -1.14 -4.55 -6.31
C GLN A 27 -2.24 -5.25 -5.53
N ASN A 28 -2.25 -6.57 -5.60
CA ASN A 28 -3.19 -7.37 -4.84
C ASN A 28 -2.55 -7.69 -3.48
N VAL A 29 -3.09 -7.09 -2.43
CA VAL A 29 -2.52 -7.23 -1.10
C VAL A 29 -3.34 -8.22 -0.29
N VAL A 30 -2.68 -9.23 0.24
CA VAL A 30 -3.31 -10.23 1.09
C VAL A 30 -2.94 -9.94 2.53
N ILE A 31 -3.95 -9.70 3.36
CA ILE A 31 -3.74 -9.43 4.76
C ILE A 31 -4.98 -9.82 5.54
N SER A 32 -4.79 -10.42 6.70
CA SER A 32 -5.91 -10.80 7.54
C SER A 32 -5.47 -10.68 8.99
N VAL A 33 -5.83 -9.57 9.60
CA VAL A 33 -5.47 -9.27 10.98
C VAL A 33 -6.70 -8.76 11.71
N ARG A 34 -6.74 -9.00 13.01
CA ARG A 34 -7.88 -8.63 13.82
C ARG A 34 -7.42 -8.03 15.12
N ASN A 35 -7.91 -6.83 15.42
CA ASN A 35 -7.66 -6.16 16.69
C ASN A 35 -6.19 -6.07 17.02
N ILE A 36 -5.39 -5.65 16.06
CA ILE A 36 -3.96 -5.47 16.29
C ILE A 36 -3.64 -3.99 16.37
N PRO A 37 -2.58 -3.61 17.07
CA PRO A 37 -2.21 -2.21 17.17
C PRO A 37 -1.96 -1.62 15.79
N VAL A 38 -2.25 -0.33 15.65
CA VAL A 38 -2.10 0.35 14.37
C VAL A 38 -0.69 0.17 13.81
N ARG A 39 0.32 0.33 14.64
CA ARG A 39 1.70 0.21 14.16
C ARG A 39 2.00 -1.17 13.63
N THR A 40 1.46 -2.19 14.29
CA THR A 40 1.64 -3.56 13.81
C THR A 40 0.96 -3.74 12.46
N ALA A 41 -0.23 -3.15 12.31
CA ALA A 41 -0.94 -3.22 11.04
C ALA A 41 -0.13 -2.55 9.93
N LEU A 42 0.45 -1.39 10.21
CA LEU A 42 1.27 -0.70 9.22
C LEU A 42 2.46 -1.55 8.81
N THR A 43 3.08 -2.22 9.77
CA THR A 43 4.20 -3.10 9.47
C THR A 43 3.76 -4.26 8.58
N GLN A 44 2.60 -4.84 8.86
CA GLN A 44 2.08 -5.94 8.06
C GLN A 44 1.80 -5.49 6.63
N ILE A 45 1.20 -4.31 6.49
CA ILE A 45 0.91 -3.79 5.15
C ILE A 45 2.21 -3.49 4.42
N ARG A 46 3.18 -2.91 5.11
CA ARG A 46 4.46 -2.59 4.50
C ARG A 46 5.10 -3.83 3.92
N GLN A 47 5.05 -4.92 4.64
CA GLN A 47 5.63 -6.16 4.18
C GLN A 47 4.82 -6.81 3.06
N ALA A 48 3.50 -6.76 3.19
CA ALA A 48 2.64 -7.41 2.20
C ALA A 48 2.61 -6.67 0.87
N ALA A 49 2.69 -5.35 0.92
CA ALA A 49 2.57 -4.52 -0.29
C ALA A 49 3.89 -3.91 -0.73
N ASN A 50 4.95 -4.10 0.05
CA ASN A 50 6.28 -3.56 -0.26
C ASN A 50 6.22 -2.04 -0.43
N VAL A 51 5.66 -1.38 0.55
CA VAL A 51 5.54 0.08 0.55
C VAL A 51 6.16 0.63 1.83
N HIS A 52 6.29 1.95 1.86
CA HIS A 52 6.80 2.65 3.03
C HIS A 52 5.75 3.63 3.50
N PHE A 53 5.57 3.71 4.81
CA PHE A 53 4.64 4.66 5.40
C PHE A 53 5.40 5.83 6.00
N VAL A 54 4.90 7.04 5.77
CA VAL A 54 5.43 8.26 6.34
C VAL A 54 4.30 8.93 7.13
N TYR A 55 4.52 9.16 8.40
CA TYR A 55 3.50 9.77 9.26
C TYR A 55 4.17 10.36 10.50
N GLU A 56 3.44 11.22 11.18
CA GLU A 56 3.90 11.77 12.45
C GLU A 56 3.37 10.91 13.60
N GLU A 57 4.24 10.62 14.54
CA GLU A 57 3.88 9.75 15.66
C GLU A 57 2.68 10.27 16.43
N LYS A 58 2.55 11.57 16.54
CA LYS A 58 1.46 12.17 17.30
C LYS A 58 0.10 11.85 16.69
N ASN A 59 0.07 11.47 15.43
CA ASN A 59 -1.18 11.15 14.74
C ASN A 59 -1.58 9.69 14.90
N ILE A 60 -0.74 8.90 15.52
CA ILE A 60 -1.01 7.48 15.74
C ILE A 60 -1.35 7.24 17.18
N ASN A 61 -2.55 6.75 17.41
CA ASN A 61 -3.00 6.40 18.77
C ASN A 61 -2.49 5.01 19.10
N SER A 62 -1.55 4.91 20.03
CA SER A 62 -0.93 3.64 20.36
C SER A 62 -1.90 2.66 21.01
N GLN A 63 -3.01 3.16 21.51
CA GLN A 63 -4.02 2.31 22.14
C GLN A 63 -5.03 1.78 21.13
N GLN A 64 -5.03 2.32 19.94
CA GLN A 64 -6.02 1.94 18.96
C GLN A 64 -5.62 0.66 18.22
N THR A 65 -6.63 -0.16 17.95
CA THR A 65 -6.42 -1.38 17.17
C THR A 65 -7.22 -1.28 15.88
N VAL A 66 -6.85 -2.10 14.92
CA VAL A 66 -7.53 -2.15 13.64
C VAL A 66 -7.72 -3.59 13.22
N THR A 67 -8.68 -3.80 12.33
CA THR A 67 -8.98 -5.10 11.76
C THR A 67 -9.01 -4.94 10.24
N LEU A 68 -8.20 -5.75 9.57
CA LEU A 68 -8.13 -5.76 8.11
C LEU A 68 -8.28 -7.20 7.67
N ASN A 69 -9.39 -7.50 7.03
CA ASN A 69 -9.70 -8.89 6.70
C ASN A 69 -9.84 -9.05 5.18
N TYR A 70 -8.72 -9.33 4.54
CA TYR A 70 -8.67 -9.54 3.10
C TYR A 70 -7.85 -10.78 2.80
N PRO A 71 -8.39 -11.96 3.17
CA PRO A 71 -7.62 -13.21 3.00
C PRO A 71 -7.41 -13.58 1.55
N GLN A 72 -8.23 -13.08 0.64
CA GLN A 72 -8.08 -13.35 -0.78
C GLN A 72 -7.48 -12.18 -1.53
N GLY A 73 -7.12 -11.14 -0.79
CA GLY A 73 -6.47 -10.00 -1.39
C GLY A 73 -7.42 -8.88 -1.75
N THR A 74 -6.86 -7.70 -1.86
CA THR A 74 -7.58 -6.51 -2.27
C THR A 74 -6.59 -5.53 -2.84
N SER A 75 -7.08 -4.49 -3.50
CA SER A 75 -6.19 -3.45 -3.98
C SER A 75 -5.64 -2.65 -2.81
N LEU A 76 -4.47 -2.07 -3.01
CA LEU A 76 -3.87 -1.26 -1.96
C LEU A 76 -4.76 -0.08 -1.60
N SER A 77 -5.42 0.54 -2.59
CA SER A 77 -6.31 1.66 -2.33
C SER A 77 -7.46 1.27 -1.41
N THR A 78 -8.08 0.14 -1.70
CA THR A 78 -9.20 -0.32 -0.88
C THR A 78 -8.75 -0.59 0.54
N LEU A 79 -7.59 -1.23 0.68
CA LEU A 79 -7.04 -1.53 1.98
C LEU A 79 -6.76 -0.25 2.76
N LEU A 80 -6.14 0.72 2.11
CA LEU A 80 -5.79 1.98 2.78
C LEU A 80 -7.03 2.80 3.12
N ASN A 81 -8.05 2.76 2.28
CA ASN A 81 -9.30 3.44 2.59
C ASN A 81 -9.89 2.89 3.89
N ASN A 82 -9.90 1.57 4.01
CA ASN A 82 -10.43 0.92 5.21
C ASN A 82 -9.58 1.27 6.43
N LEU A 83 -8.27 1.15 6.29
CA LEU A 83 -7.37 1.45 7.40
C LEU A 83 -7.55 2.90 7.87
N CYS A 84 -7.51 3.83 6.95
CA CYS A 84 -7.59 5.25 7.29
C CYS A 84 -8.93 5.62 7.91
N LYS A 85 -9.99 4.95 7.46
CA LYS A 85 -11.29 5.20 8.06
C LYS A 85 -11.30 4.77 9.53
N GLN A 86 -10.61 3.69 9.84
CA GLN A 86 -10.56 3.21 11.22
C GLN A 86 -9.73 4.11 12.12
N ILE A 87 -8.67 4.71 11.59
CA ILE A 87 -7.74 5.48 12.42
C ILE A 87 -7.90 6.98 12.28
N GLY A 88 -8.86 7.43 11.46
CA GLY A 88 -9.15 8.85 11.37
C GLY A 88 -8.09 9.64 10.60
N LEU A 89 -7.41 9.00 9.69
CA LEU A 89 -6.41 9.66 8.86
C LEU A 89 -6.82 9.56 7.41
N THR A 90 -6.08 10.27 6.56
CA THR A 90 -6.20 10.11 5.13
C THR A 90 -4.82 9.79 4.58
N TYR A 91 -4.73 9.52 3.28
CA TYR A 91 -3.46 9.08 2.73
C TYR A 91 -3.25 9.60 1.32
N GLU A 92 -1.99 9.62 0.94
CA GLU A 92 -1.57 9.88 -0.43
C GLU A 92 -0.57 8.82 -0.82
N ILE A 93 -0.70 8.28 -2.03
CA ILE A 93 0.24 7.31 -2.54
C ILE A 93 1.13 8.00 -3.57
N ASN A 94 2.43 7.89 -3.36
CA ASN A 94 3.40 8.41 -4.30
C ASN A 94 4.39 7.28 -4.57
N GLU A 95 4.15 6.56 -5.66
CA GLU A 95 4.92 5.37 -6.00
C GLU A 95 4.80 4.34 -4.88
N SER A 96 5.87 4.04 -4.19
CA SER A 96 5.82 3.06 -3.10
C SER A 96 5.80 3.72 -1.72
N VAL A 97 5.62 5.04 -1.68
CA VAL A 97 5.56 5.77 -0.42
C VAL A 97 4.12 6.18 -0.15
N ILE A 98 3.68 5.92 1.06
CA ILE A 98 2.32 6.26 1.48
C ILE A 98 2.41 7.25 2.62
N LEU A 99 1.86 8.43 2.40
CA LEU A 99 1.84 9.47 3.40
C LEU A 99 0.51 9.44 4.13
N LEU A 100 0.57 9.33 5.45
CA LEU A 100 -0.62 9.35 6.30
C LEU A 100 -0.68 10.68 7.04
N TYR A 101 -1.83 11.33 7.02
CA TYR A 101 -1.98 12.62 7.67
C TYR A 101 -3.43 12.82 8.08
N PRO A 102 -3.71 13.73 9.01
CA PRO A 102 -5.08 13.94 9.46
C PRO A 102 -5.98 14.42 8.34
N ALA A 103 -7.20 13.93 8.33
CA ALA A 103 -8.19 14.36 7.36
C ALA A 103 -8.71 15.73 7.77
N GLN A 104 -8.10 16.79 7.22
CA GLN A 104 -8.50 18.15 7.54
C GLN A 104 -9.72 18.53 6.77
N LYS A 105 -10.39 19.28 7.29
CA LYS A 105 -11.38 19.79 6.53
C LYS A 105 -11.03 21.09 6.04
N GLN A 106 -10.65 21.33 5.99
CA GLN A 106 -10.22 22.18 5.72
C GLN A 106 -10.50 23.13 5.51
N THR A 107 -10.82 22.77 5.69
CA THR A 107 -11.00 23.31 5.54
C THR A 107 -11.08 24.28 5.82
N THR A 108 -11.15 24.29 6.33
CA THR A 108 -11.12 24.91 6.76
C THR A 108 -11.07 26.00 6.34
N THR A 109 -11.41 25.99 6.09
CA THR A 109 -11.31 26.73 5.71
C THR A 109 -11.42 27.78 5.55
N HIS A 110 -11.51 27.98 5.72
CA HIS A 110 -11.33 28.84 5.62
C HIS A 110 -11.44 29.60 5.51
N ASP A 111 -11.71 29.58 5.53
CA ASP A 111 -11.67 30.24 5.55
C ASP A 111 -11.66 30.87 5.53
#